data_4e92ca21a480031204af309fdbe05685
#
_entry.id   4e92ca21a480031204af309fdbe05685
#
_cell.length_a   1.000
_cell.length_b   1.000
_cell.length_c   1.000
_cell.angle_alpha   90.00
_cell.angle_beta   90.00
_cell.angle_gamma   90.00
#
_symmetry.space_group_name_H-M   'P 1'
#
loop_
_entity.id
_entity.type
_entity.pdbx_description
1 polymer ?
#
loop_
_entity_poly.entity_id
_entity_poly.type
_entity_poly.pdbx_seq_one_letter_code
_entity_poly.pdbx_strand_id
1 'polypeptide(L)'
;VRAVMETVFGAGLASGIEVFAGDVVARKKPDPAIYRHAVQQLGARPGDCVVVEDSSQGLAAARGASLPVVVTESAYTHGEDFTGASLVLSDLGEPDAPAVVLADPYDLMAGCPAVDVAVLGDVISRRRG
;
A
#
# COMPACT_ATOMS: atom_id res chain seq x y z
N VAL A 1 3.96 11.56 15.35
CA VAL A 1 3.12 10.71 14.49
C VAL A 1 1.80 10.39 15.18
N ARG A 2 1.78 9.76 16.37
CA ARG A 2 0.54 9.35 17.07
C ARG A 2 -0.44 10.50 17.29
N ALA A 3 0.01 11.65 17.79
CA ALA A 3 -0.84 12.83 18.02
C ALA A 3 -1.53 13.33 16.73
N VAL A 4 -0.83 13.29 15.59
CA VAL A 4 -1.42 13.63 14.28
C VAL A 4 -2.49 12.61 13.90
N MET A 5 -2.23 11.32 14.09
CA MET A 5 -3.20 10.26 13.79
C MET A 5 -4.46 10.36 14.64
N GLU A 6 -4.32 10.65 15.95
CA GLU A 6 -5.45 10.86 16.84
C GLU A 6 -6.28 12.09 16.45
N THR A 7 -5.62 13.15 15.98
CA THR A 7 -6.29 14.36 15.50
C THR A 7 -7.07 14.10 14.20
N VAL A 8 -6.50 13.33 13.29
CA VAL A 8 -7.11 13.07 11.95
C VAL A 8 -8.18 11.98 12.03
N PHE A 9 -7.91 10.88 12.71
CA PHE A 9 -8.76 9.69 12.72
C PHE A 9 -9.59 9.51 14.00
N GLY A 10 -9.33 10.31 15.03
CA GLY A 10 -9.87 10.10 16.36
C GLY A 10 -9.15 8.98 17.13
N ALA A 11 -9.20 9.04 18.46
CA ALA A 11 -8.47 8.11 19.33
C ALA A 11 -8.87 6.64 19.12
N GLY A 12 -10.13 6.36 18.81
CA GLY A 12 -10.63 5.01 18.58
C GLY A 12 -9.99 4.31 17.38
N LEU A 13 -10.00 4.96 16.22
CA LEU A 13 -9.36 4.42 15.03
C LEU A 13 -7.84 4.44 15.15
N ALA A 14 -7.26 5.51 15.68
CA ALA A 14 -5.82 5.63 15.85
C ALA A 14 -5.23 4.54 16.77
N SER A 15 -5.99 4.01 17.72
CA SER A 15 -5.55 2.92 18.60
C SER A 15 -5.34 1.59 17.86
N GLY A 16 -6.05 1.37 16.74
CA GLY A 16 -5.91 0.18 15.91
C GLY A 16 -4.80 0.27 14.86
N ILE A 17 -4.10 1.42 14.77
CA ILE A 17 -3.04 1.64 13.79
C ILE A 17 -1.67 1.52 14.47
N GLU A 18 -0.88 0.55 14.04
CA GLU A 18 0.52 0.41 14.46
C GLU A 18 1.43 1.31 13.63
N VAL A 19 2.46 1.88 14.28
CA VAL A 19 3.43 2.77 13.63
C VAL A 19 4.82 2.14 13.70
N PHE A 20 5.39 1.86 12.53
CA PHE A 20 6.75 1.36 12.38
C PHE A 20 7.60 2.44 11.71
N ALA A 21 8.34 3.20 12.50
CA ALA A 21 9.26 4.21 11.96
C ALA A 21 10.49 3.53 11.31
N GLY A 22 11.07 4.21 10.33
CA GLY A 22 12.18 3.63 9.57
C GLY A 22 13.46 3.34 10.35
N ASP A 23 13.55 3.76 11.61
CA ASP A 23 14.68 3.50 12.52
C ASP A 23 14.58 2.16 13.27
N VAL A 24 13.42 1.48 13.22
CA VAL A 24 13.25 0.15 13.84
C VAL A 24 13.99 -0.98 13.08
N VAL A 25 14.48 -0.71 11.88
CA VAL A 25 15.27 -1.65 11.08
C VAL A 25 16.57 -1.02 10.62
N ALA A 26 17.64 -1.85 10.56
CA ALA A 26 18.98 -1.38 10.17
C ALA A 26 19.05 -1.01 8.67
N ARG A 27 18.30 -1.71 7.83
CA ARG A 27 18.31 -1.49 6.37
C ARG A 27 17.07 -0.71 5.95
N LYS A 28 17.30 0.35 5.17
CA LYS A 28 16.25 1.21 4.62
C LYS A 28 15.75 0.67 3.26
N LYS A 29 14.56 1.13 2.82
CA LYS A 29 14.06 0.88 1.47
C LYS A 29 15.15 1.22 0.44
N PRO A 30 15.35 0.40 -0.58
CA PRO A 30 14.48 -0.67 -1.09
C PRO A 30 14.62 -2.04 -0.39
N ASP A 31 15.37 -2.16 0.72
CA ASP A 31 15.44 -3.41 1.49
C ASP A 31 14.07 -3.74 2.11
N PRO A 32 13.61 -5.01 2.05
CA PRO A 32 12.28 -5.41 2.55
C PRO A 32 12.15 -5.46 4.08
N ALA A 33 13.20 -5.14 4.83
CA ALA A 33 13.26 -5.33 6.28
C ALA A 33 12.09 -4.67 7.02
N ILE A 34 11.70 -3.43 6.65
CA ILE A 34 10.62 -2.71 7.33
C ILE A 34 9.26 -3.41 7.16
N TYR A 35 8.96 -3.95 5.96
CA TYR A 35 7.71 -4.65 5.70
C TYR A 35 7.67 -6.02 6.38
N ARG A 36 8.78 -6.77 6.36
CA ARG A 36 8.90 -8.03 7.09
C ARG A 36 8.72 -7.82 8.58
N HIS A 37 9.34 -6.77 9.13
CA HIS A 37 9.18 -6.39 10.53
C HIS A 37 7.71 -6.05 10.85
N ALA A 38 7.06 -5.21 10.05
CA ALA A 38 5.67 -4.84 10.25
C ALA A 38 4.73 -6.06 10.24
N VAL A 39 4.85 -6.92 9.23
CA VAL A 39 4.05 -8.15 9.12
C VAL A 39 4.24 -9.05 10.34
N GLN A 40 5.48 -9.21 10.81
CA GLN A 40 5.79 -10.00 12.01
C GLN A 40 5.18 -9.38 13.27
N GLN A 41 5.31 -8.07 13.48
CA GLN A 41 4.77 -7.39 14.66
C GLN A 41 3.23 -7.42 14.70
N LEU A 42 2.59 -7.32 13.53
CA LEU A 42 1.14 -7.44 13.41
C LEU A 42 0.63 -8.89 13.57
N GLY A 43 1.53 -9.88 13.62
CA GLY A 43 1.13 -11.30 13.62
C GLY A 43 0.36 -11.71 12.35
N ALA A 44 0.51 -10.96 11.27
CA ALA A 44 -0.20 -11.19 10.02
C ALA A 44 0.53 -12.19 9.12
N ARG A 45 -0.21 -12.82 8.20
CA ARG A 45 0.40 -13.61 7.13
C ARG A 45 0.65 -12.71 5.93
N PRO A 46 1.80 -12.81 5.23
CA PRO A 46 2.05 -12.00 4.02
C PRO A 46 0.95 -12.12 2.96
N GLY A 47 0.26 -13.26 2.90
CA GLY A 47 -0.86 -13.50 1.98
C GLY A 47 -2.17 -12.81 2.37
N ASP A 48 -2.24 -12.17 3.53
CA ASP A 48 -3.41 -11.42 4.01
C ASP A 48 -3.13 -9.91 4.08
N CYS A 49 -1.98 -9.48 3.55
CA CYS A 49 -1.53 -8.10 3.58
C CYS A 49 -1.48 -7.51 2.16
N VAL A 50 -1.77 -6.23 2.07
CA VAL A 50 -1.51 -5.39 0.89
C VAL A 50 -0.77 -4.15 1.34
N VAL A 51 0.13 -3.66 0.50
CA VAL A 51 0.87 -2.41 0.74
C VAL A 51 0.33 -1.32 -0.16
N VAL A 52 0.16 -0.13 0.38
CA VAL A 52 -0.04 1.10 -0.39
C VAL A 52 1.25 1.90 -0.32
N GLU A 53 1.80 2.26 -1.48
CA GLU A 53 3.07 2.96 -1.63
C GLU A 53 2.98 4.08 -2.66
N ASP A 54 3.98 4.96 -2.67
CA ASP A 54 4.05 6.08 -3.59
C ASP A 54 5.38 6.14 -4.38
N SER A 55 6.31 5.22 -4.13
CA SER A 55 7.66 5.24 -4.71
C SER A 55 8.11 3.88 -5.22
N SER A 56 9.00 3.87 -6.22
CA SER A 56 9.62 2.66 -6.76
C SER A 56 10.48 1.94 -5.72
N GLN A 57 11.12 2.67 -4.80
CA GLN A 57 11.87 2.08 -3.69
C GLN A 57 10.96 1.36 -2.70
N GLY A 58 9.78 1.95 -2.40
CA GLY A 58 8.77 1.33 -1.56
C GLY A 58 8.17 0.09 -2.23
N LEU A 59 7.86 0.18 -3.52
CA LEU A 59 7.41 -0.97 -4.32
C LEU A 59 8.43 -2.12 -4.28
N ALA A 60 9.72 -1.82 -4.52
CA ALA A 60 10.78 -2.84 -4.49
C ALA A 60 10.89 -3.50 -3.11
N ALA A 61 10.84 -2.71 -2.04
CA ALA A 61 10.89 -3.21 -0.66
C ALA A 61 9.69 -4.12 -0.33
N ALA A 62 8.47 -3.71 -0.69
CA ALA A 62 7.25 -4.49 -0.44
C ALA A 62 7.25 -5.81 -1.24
N ARG A 63 7.65 -5.76 -2.52
CA ARG A 63 7.82 -6.97 -3.35
C ARG A 63 8.89 -7.90 -2.79
N GLY A 64 9.99 -7.36 -2.29
CA GLY A 64 11.04 -8.12 -1.61
C GLY A 64 10.57 -8.81 -0.32
N ALA A 65 9.53 -8.27 0.33
CA ALA A 65 8.81 -8.91 1.43
C ALA A 65 7.70 -9.85 0.96
N SER A 66 7.56 -10.01 -0.35
CA SER A 66 6.50 -10.80 -0.97
C SER A 66 5.09 -10.26 -0.66
N LEU A 67 4.87 -8.97 -0.70
CA LEU A 67 3.58 -8.34 -0.50
C LEU A 67 3.05 -7.76 -1.83
N PRO A 68 1.74 -7.87 -2.13
CA PRO A 68 1.14 -7.16 -3.24
C PRO A 68 1.09 -5.66 -2.94
N VAL A 69 1.17 -4.84 -3.99
CA VAL A 69 1.31 -3.40 -3.85
C VAL A 69 0.32 -2.66 -4.74
N VAL A 70 -0.40 -1.73 -4.14
CA VAL A 70 -1.12 -0.66 -4.82
C VAL A 70 -0.23 0.59 -4.75
N VAL A 71 0.07 1.21 -5.88
CA VAL A 71 0.87 2.43 -5.94
C VAL A 71 -0.04 3.62 -6.22
N THR A 72 0.12 4.69 -5.45
CA THR A 72 -0.45 6.01 -5.73
C THR A 72 0.69 6.93 -6.17
N GLU A 73 0.77 7.20 -7.49
CA GLU A 73 1.81 8.07 -8.06
C GLU A 73 1.60 9.51 -7.61
N SER A 74 2.62 10.12 -7.06
CA SER A 74 2.62 11.53 -6.68
C SER A 74 3.35 12.40 -7.71
N ALA A 75 3.23 13.73 -7.59
CA ALA A 75 3.99 14.65 -8.44
C ALA A 75 5.51 14.48 -8.28
N TYR A 76 5.97 13.95 -7.14
CA TYR A 76 7.40 13.73 -6.87
C TYR A 76 7.91 12.40 -7.45
N THR A 77 7.02 11.43 -7.68
CA THR A 77 7.37 10.09 -8.17
C THR A 77 6.85 9.84 -9.60
N HIS A 78 6.33 10.89 -10.24
CA HIS A 78 5.87 10.84 -11.63
C HIS A 78 7.00 10.37 -12.56
N GLY A 79 6.72 9.33 -13.32
CA GLY A 79 7.68 8.72 -14.26
C GLY A 79 8.65 7.73 -13.64
N GLU A 80 8.54 7.39 -12.35
CA GLU A 80 9.25 6.24 -11.78
C GLU A 80 8.74 4.92 -12.37
N ASP A 81 9.56 3.88 -12.31
CA ASP A 81 9.17 2.53 -12.78
C ASP A 81 8.38 1.80 -11.68
N PHE A 82 7.09 1.61 -11.94
CA PHE A 82 6.18 0.86 -11.08
C PHE A 82 5.87 -0.55 -11.61
N THR A 83 6.71 -1.09 -12.47
CA THR A 83 6.57 -2.46 -12.99
C THR A 83 6.51 -3.48 -11.84
N GLY A 84 5.44 -4.28 -11.85
CA GLY A 84 5.19 -5.31 -10.83
C GLY A 84 4.33 -4.84 -9.65
N ALA A 85 3.80 -3.61 -9.67
CA ALA A 85 2.67 -3.24 -8.84
C ALA A 85 1.42 -4.01 -9.28
N SER A 86 0.51 -4.29 -8.35
CA SER A 86 -0.79 -4.89 -8.66
C SER A 86 -1.73 -3.87 -9.29
N LEU A 87 -1.57 -2.60 -8.93
CA LEU A 87 -2.37 -1.48 -9.38
C LEU A 87 -1.56 -0.19 -9.24
N VAL A 88 -1.65 0.71 -10.22
CA VAL A 88 -1.04 2.05 -10.17
C VAL A 88 -2.10 3.10 -10.47
N LEU A 89 -2.26 4.06 -9.59
CA LEU A 89 -3.31 5.09 -9.62
C LEU A 89 -2.71 6.48 -9.36
N SER A 90 -3.43 7.53 -9.72
CA SER A 90 -3.12 8.91 -9.32
C SER A 90 -3.29 9.14 -7.80
N ASP A 91 -4.31 8.50 -7.23
CA ASP A 91 -4.72 8.54 -5.82
C ASP A 91 -5.67 7.36 -5.55
N LEU A 92 -6.19 7.22 -4.34
CA LEU A 92 -7.11 6.12 -4.01
C LEU A 92 -8.55 6.37 -4.49
N GLY A 93 -8.85 7.57 -4.95
CA GLY A 93 -10.18 7.96 -5.43
C GLY A 93 -11.20 8.20 -4.32
N GLU A 94 -12.30 8.80 -4.73
CA GLU A 94 -13.50 9.02 -3.93
C GLU A 94 -14.74 8.68 -4.81
N PRO A 95 -15.91 8.42 -4.23
CA PRO A 95 -17.09 8.05 -5.02
C PRO A 95 -17.50 9.08 -6.07
N ASP A 96 -17.28 10.37 -5.80
CA ASP A 96 -17.59 11.52 -6.66
C ASP A 96 -16.34 12.15 -7.32
N ALA A 97 -15.14 11.64 -7.00
CA ALA A 97 -13.87 12.02 -7.60
C ALA A 97 -13.03 10.76 -7.91
N PRO A 98 -13.33 10.06 -9.01
CA PRO A 98 -12.69 8.79 -9.32
C PRO A 98 -11.17 8.91 -9.50
N ALA A 99 -10.44 7.90 -9.01
CA ALA A 99 -9.02 7.76 -9.28
C ALA A 99 -8.75 7.61 -10.78
N VAL A 100 -7.65 8.21 -11.26
CA VAL A 100 -7.14 7.92 -12.60
C VAL A 100 -6.32 6.63 -12.54
N VAL A 101 -6.72 5.64 -13.32
CA VAL A 101 -6.00 4.37 -13.45
C VAL A 101 -4.81 4.56 -14.40
N LEU A 102 -3.59 4.37 -13.89
CA LEU A 102 -2.35 4.48 -14.67
C LEU A 102 -1.87 3.11 -15.15
N ALA A 103 -2.04 2.06 -14.33
CA ALA A 103 -1.83 0.67 -14.72
C ALA A 103 -2.71 -0.27 -13.88
N ASP A 104 -3.45 -1.12 -14.55
CA ASP A 104 -4.32 -2.14 -13.92
C ASP A 104 -4.25 -3.45 -14.74
N PRO A 105 -3.19 -4.24 -14.57
CA PRO A 105 -2.99 -5.46 -15.36
C PRO A 105 -4.02 -6.56 -15.04
N TYR A 106 -4.82 -6.39 -14.02
CA TYR A 106 -5.77 -7.40 -13.53
C TYR A 106 -7.23 -6.96 -13.58
N ASP A 107 -7.51 -5.76 -14.12
CA ASP A 107 -8.85 -5.17 -14.20
C ASP A 107 -9.53 -5.01 -12.81
N LEU A 108 -8.74 -4.63 -11.82
CA LEU A 108 -9.16 -4.52 -10.40
C LEU A 108 -10.12 -3.34 -10.18
N MET A 109 -9.97 -2.27 -10.97
CA MET A 109 -10.77 -1.04 -10.87
C MET A 109 -12.00 -1.04 -11.76
N ALA A 110 -12.32 -2.15 -12.44
CA ALA A 110 -13.47 -2.22 -13.33
C ALA A 110 -14.77 -1.82 -12.64
N GLY A 111 -15.31 -0.67 -13.03
CA GLY A 111 -16.53 -0.11 -12.45
C GLY A 111 -16.41 0.49 -11.04
N CYS A 112 -15.19 0.54 -10.48
CA CYS A 112 -14.93 1.11 -9.15
C CYS A 112 -14.32 2.52 -9.29
N PRO A 113 -14.92 3.57 -8.69
CA PRO A 113 -14.35 4.92 -8.73
C PRO A 113 -13.17 5.09 -7.75
N ALA A 114 -13.10 4.25 -6.71
CA ALA A 114 -12.14 4.35 -5.63
C ALA A 114 -11.68 2.97 -5.17
N VAL A 115 -10.51 2.93 -4.54
CA VAL A 115 -10.01 1.73 -3.89
C VAL A 115 -10.72 1.53 -2.56
N ASP A 116 -11.62 0.59 -2.51
CA ASP A 116 -12.30 0.16 -1.31
C ASP A 116 -11.74 -1.18 -0.77
N VAL A 117 -12.35 -1.69 0.30
CA VAL A 117 -11.94 -2.97 0.92
C VAL A 117 -12.13 -4.15 -0.05
N ALA A 118 -13.11 -4.09 -0.96
CA ALA A 118 -13.33 -5.15 -1.95
C ALA A 118 -12.18 -5.18 -2.97
N VAL A 119 -11.80 -4.02 -3.53
CA VAL A 119 -10.64 -3.90 -4.43
C VAL A 119 -9.36 -4.41 -3.74
N LEU A 120 -9.11 -4.03 -2.47
CA LEU A 120 -7.96 -4.53 -1.72
C LEU A 120 -8.03 -6.06 -1.51
N GLY A 121 -9.21 -6.61 -1.28
CA GLY A 121 -9.44 -8.06 -1.19
C GLY A 121 -9.09 -8.77 -2.50
N ASP A 122 -9.44 -8.20 -3.63
CA ASP A 122 -9.12 -8.72 -4.96
C ASP A 122 -7.61 -8.67 -5.24
N VAL A 123 -6.93 -7.59 -4.87
CA VAL A 123 -5.46 -7.48 -4.93
C VAL A 123 -4.79 -8.63 -4.18
N ILE A 124 -5.26 -8.93 -2.95
CA ILE A 124 -4.74 -10.02 -2.13
C ILE A 124 -5.03 -11.39 -2.77
N SER A 125 -6.24 -11.58 -3.29
CA SER A 125 -6.70 -12.88 -3.81
C SER A 125 -5.98 -13.27 -5.10
N ARG A 126 -5.72 -12.34 -5.99
CA ARG A 126 -5.02 -12.56 -7.28
C ARG A 126 -3.60 -13.08 -7.12
N ARG A 127 -2.98 -12.82 -5.98
CA ARG A 127 -1.65 -13.35 -5.67
C ARG A 127 -1.65 -14.85 -5.34
N ARG A 128 -2.81 -15.40 -4.93
CA ARG A 128 -2.94 -16.81 -4.52
C ARG A 128 -3.15 -17.77 -5.70
N GLY A 129 -3.37 -17.24 -6.89
CA GLY A 129 -3.45 -17.97 -8.16
C GLY A 129 -2.16 -17.88 -8.94
#